data_fabda59c04bc4afeca626f28e0c031f7
#
_entry.id   fabda59c04bc4afeca626f28e0c031f7
#
_cell.length_a   1.000
_cell.length_b   1.000
_cell.length_c   1.000
_cell.angle_alpha   90.00
_cell.angle_beta   90.00
_cell.angle_gamma   90.00
#
_symmetry.space_group_name_H-M   'P 1'
#
loop_
_entity.id
_entity.type
_entity.pdbx_description
1 polymer ?
#
loop_
_entity_poly.entity_id
_entity_poly.type
_entity_poly.pdbx_seq_one_letter_code
_entity_poly.pdbx_strand_id
1 'polypeptide(L)'
;HRLYVLPGNSLSVYKDVYDDGKINIQSDHLDQNFEILVSDFKGNNQRISIPIKANFKENLPKKEIRETPYFAKANSSRSFEEGKIDIFIPKNALYEDTYLDIEIKGLSAKLHKSSTPLHKSITVGFDVAQYSLEDQSKLYIGKINSWGGHSYISTYRKKNRLYTKTNQFGTFELFEDRTPPEIKPKNFRDKQWISNFRFLKLKIDDDESG
;
A
#
# COMPACT_ATOMS: atom_id res chain seq x y z
N HIS A 1 -8.42 8.22 -16.59
CA HIS A 1 -8.32 7.98 -15.14
C HIS A 1 -9.52 7.17 -14.68
N ARG A 2 -9.30 6.24 -13.75
CA ARG A 2 -10.36 5.47 -13.11
C ARG A 2 -10.56 5.99 -11.69
N LEU A 3 -11.79 6.11 -11.25
CA LEU A 3 -12.16 6.37 -9.86
C LEU A 3 -12.63 5.05 -9.25
N TYR A 4 -11.95 4.60 -8.20
CA TYR A 4 -12.25 3.32 -7.56
C TYR A 4 -12.90 3.54 -6.21
N VAL A 5 -13.90 2.71 -5.92
CA VAL A 5 -14.35 2.53 -4.53
C VAL A 5 -13.39 1.55 -3.88
N LEU A 6 -12.71 1.99 -2.82
CA LEU A 6 -11.77 1.13 -2.11
C LEU A 6 -12.49 -0.04 -1.44
N PRO A 7 -11.89 -1.25 -1.41
CA PRO A 7 -12.46 -2.39 -0.71
C PRO A 7 -12.69 -2.11 0.76
N GLY A 8 -13.81 -2.57 1.28
CA GLY A 8 -14.17 -2.35 2.67
C GLY A 8 -14.61 -0.91 3.00
N ASN A 9 -14.80 -0.07 2.00
CA ASN A 9 -15.41 1.23 2.21
C ASN A 9 -16.88 1.05 2.57
N SER A 10 -17.21 1.29 3.84
CA SER A 10 -18.58 1.20 4.37
C SER A 10 -19.33 2.54 4.30
N LEU A 11 -18.73 3.57 3.73
CA LEU A 11 -19.35 4.89 3.63
C LEU A 11 -20.48 4.87 2.61
N SER A 12 -21.68 5.20 3.03
CA SER A 12 -22.88 5.31 2.18
C SER A 12 -22.87 6.52 1.23
N VAL A 13 -21.76 7.26 1.18
CA VAL A 13 -21.58 8.43 0.31
C VAL A 13 -21.46 8.09 -1.18
N TYR A 14 -21.05 6.84 -1.48
CA TYR A 14 -20.94 6.36 -2.85
C TYR A 14 -22.26 5.72 -3.27
N LYS A 15 -22.96 6.40 -4.16
CA LYS A 15 -24.18 5.91 -4.80
C LYS A 15 -23.91 5.76 -6.28
N ASP A 16 -24.62 4.83 -6.91
CA ASP A 16 -24.66 4.67 -8.37
C ASP A 16 -23.26 4.57 -9.03
N VAL A 17 -22.44 3.65 -8.51
CA VAL A 17 -21.12 3.36 -9.10
C VAL A 17 -21.31 2.48 -10.34
N TYR A 18 -21.04 3.02 -11.51
CA TYR A 18 -21.10 2.31 -12.80
C TYR A 18 -19.70 2.15 -13.38
N ASP A 19 -19.50 1.05 -14.13
CA ASP A 19 -18.35 0.84 -15.02
C ASP A 19 -16.97 0.97 -14.33
N ASP A 20 -16.87 0.60 -13.05
CA ASP A 20 -15.65 0.72 -12.24
C ASP A 20 -15.01 2.13 -12.32
N GLY A 21 -15.83 3.17 -12.34
CA GLY A 21 -15.37 4.55 -12.42
C GLY A 21 -14.72 4.94 -13.75
N LYS A 22 -14.99 4.22 -14.82
CA LYS A 22 -14.59 4.61 -16.17
C LYS A 22 -15.48 5.73 -16.67
N ILE A 23 -14.87 6.80 -17.17
CA ILE A 23 -15.58 7.88 -17.82
C ILE A 23 -15.41 7.70 -19.33
N ASN A 24 -16.53 7.43 -20.03
CA ASN A 24 -16.55 7.29 -21.46
C ASN A 24 -16.91 8.66 -22.08
N ILE A 25 -16.00 9.22 -22.88
CA ILE A 25 -16.23 10.44 -23.64
C ILE A 25 -16.66 10.02 -25.05
N GLN A 26 -17.89 10.39 -25.42
CA GLN A 26 -18.51 9.93 -26.68
C GLN A 26 -18.38 10.91 -27.84
N SER A 27 -17.96 12.15 -27.60
CA SER A 27 -17.89 13.20 -28.63
C SER A 27 -16.67 14.09 -28.42
N ASP A 28 -15.99 14.45 -29.54
CA ASP A 28 -14.87 15.40 -29.57
C ASP A 28 -15.35 16.87 -29.69
N HIS A 29 -16.63 17.08 -29.89
CA HIS A 29 -17.20 18.43 -30.15
C HIS A 29 -17.76 19.13 -28.91
N LEU A 30 -17.78 18.44 -27.75
CA LEU A 30 -18.37 18.99 -26.55
C LEU A 30 -17.29 19.17 -25.48
N ASP A 31 -17.16 20.41 -24.99
CA ASP A 31 -16.49 20.66 -23.72
C ASP A 31 -17.34 20.00 -22.62
N GLN A 32 -16.85 18.92 -22.05
CA GLN A 32 -17.50 18.20 -20.97
C GLN A 32 -16.90 18.63 -19.64
N ASN A 33 -17.74 18.85 -18.64
CA ASN A 33 -17.30 19.09 -17.29
C ASN A 33 -17.55 17.84 -16.43
N PHE A 34 -16.51 17.38 -15.77
CA PHE A 34 -16.62 16.40 -14.72
C PHE A 34 -16.82 17.11 -13.39
N GLU A 35 -17.92 16.85 -12.70
CA GLU A 35 -18.21 17.47 -11.41
C GLU A 35 -18.08 16.47 -10.28
N ILE A 36 -17.35 16.86 -9.24
CA ILE A 36 -17.31 16.16 -7.97
C ILE A 36 -18.10 17.00 -6.98
N LEU A 37 -19.21 16.46 -6.50
CA LEU A 37 -20.05 17.07 -5.47
C LEU A 37 -19.90 16.27 -4.18
N VAL A 38 -19.50 16.95 -3.12
CA VAL A 38 -19.43 16.38 -1.78
C VAL A 38 -20.41 17.11 -0.88
N SER A 39 -21.27 16.36 -0.20
CA SER A 39 -22.29 16.91 0.71
C SER A 39 -22.11 16.34 2.10
N ASP A 40 -22.25 17.15 3.13
CA ASP A 40 -22.37 16.68 4.50
C ASP A 40 -23.80 16.24 4.83
N PHE A 41 -24.00 15.66 6.01
CA PHE A 41 -25.31 15.17 6.47
C PHE A 41 -26.30 16.31 6.77
N LYS A 42 -25.86 17.57 6.83
CA LYS A 42 -26.70 18.76 6.99
C LYS A 42 -27.05 19.44 5.66
N GLY A 43 -26.53 18.91 4.54
CA GLY A 43 -26.81 19.42 3.20
C GLY A 43 -25.87 20.53 2.74
N ASN A 44 -24.79 20.83 3.49
CA ASN A 44 -23.75 21.72 2.97
C ASN A 44 -22.99 21.04 1.86
N ASN A 45 -22.73 21.76 0.77
CA ASN A 45 -22.15 21.20 -0.44
C ASN A 45 -20.85 21.90 -0.82
N GLN A 46 -19.88 21.11 -1.28
CA GLN A 46 -18.70 21.58 -1.97
C GLN A 46 -18.63 20.93 -3.36
N ARG A 47 -18.32 21.74 -4.38
CA ARG A 47 -18.28 21.30 -5.78
C ARG A 47 -16.91 21.60 -6.37
N ILE A 48 -16.37 20.63 -7.11
CA ILE A 48 -15.20 20.80 -7.96
C ILE A 48 -15.64 20.48 -9.39
N SER A 49 -15.40 21.40 -10.32
CA SER A 49 -15.66 21.20 -11.75
C SER A 49 -14.33 21.08 -12.50
N ILE A 50 -14.16 20.00 -13.24
CA ILE A 50 -12.96 19.68 -14.00
C ILE A 50 -13.33 19.66 -15.48
N PRO A 51 -12.89 20.64 -16.28
CA PRO A 51 -13.14 20.62 -17.71
C PRO A 51 -12.33 19.51 -18.38
N ILE A 52 -13.00 18.73 -19.22
CA ILE A 52 -12.39 17.64 -19.98
C ILE A 52 -12.51 17.94 -21.47
N LYS A 53 -11.37 17.92 -22.17
CA LYS A 53 -11.32 17.95 -23.63
C LYS A 53 -10.88 16.60 -24.15
N ALA A 54 -11.66 16.00 -25.03
CA ALA A 54 -11.28 14.81 -25.76
C ALA A 54 -10.62 15.22 -27.09
N ASN A 55 -9.50 14.60 -27.40
CA ASN A 55 -8.86 14.71 -28.72
C ASN A 55 -8.89 13.34 -29.40
N PHE A 56 -9.90 13.11 -30.25
CA PHE A 56 -10.04 11.87 -31.00
C PHE A 56 -9.16 11.82 -32.27
N LYS A 57 -8.50 12.93 -32.62
CA LYS A 57 -7.65 13.01 -33.83
C LYS A 57 -6.27 12.42 -33.62
N GLU A 58 -5.83 12.30 -32.41
CA GLU A 58 -4.57 11.64 -32.07
C GLU A 58 -4.80 10.15 -31.87
N ASN A 59 -4.21 9.33 -32.73
CA ASN A 59 -4.02 7.91 -32.42
C ASN A 59 -3.12 7.83 -31.19
N LEU A 60 -3.71 7.71 -30.02
CA LEU A 60 -2.94 7.41 -28.82
C LEU A 60 -2.14 6.13 -29.11
N PRO A 61 -0.83 6.12 -28.88
CA PRO A 61 -0.05 4.91 -29.04
C PRO A 61 -0.71 3.83 -28.17
N LYS A 62 -1.01 2.69 -28.79
CA LYS A 62 -1.50 1.54 -28.03
C LYS A 62 -0.53 1.33 -26.87
N LYS A 63 -1.06 1.27 -25.66
CA LYS A 63 -0.26 0.93 -24.48
C LYS A 63 0.50 -0.36 -24.79
N GLU A 64 1.81 -0.26 -25.02
CA GLU A 64 2.64 -1.43 -25.21
C GLU A 64 2.56 -2.27 -23.94
N ILE A 65 1.96 -3.45 -24.07
CA ILE A 65 1.92 -4.44 -22.99
C ILE A 65 3.28 -5.14 -23.03
N ARG A 66 4.15 -4.79 -22.10
CA ARG A 66 5.40 -5.52 -21.91
C ARG A 66 5.09 -6.82 -21.19
N GLU A 67 5.17 -7.91 -21.91
CA GLU A 67 5.05 -9.25 -21.32
C GLU A 67 6.23 -9.54 -20.39
N THR A 68 5.92 -10.08 -19.21
CA THR A 68 6.90 -10.55 -18.23
C THR A 68 6.52 -11.96 -17.80
N PRO A 69 7.43 -12.73 -17.18
CA PRO A 69 7.10 -14.05 -16.62
C PRO A 69 6.03 -14.02 -15.53
N TYR A 70 5.74 -12.85 -14.97
CA TYR A 70 4.88 -12.67 -13.80
C TYR A 70 3.48 -12.19 -14.19
N PHE A 71 2.77 -13.04 -14.93
CA PHE A 71 1.39 -12.73 -15.31
C PHE A 71 0.40 -13.09 -14.20
N ALA A 72 -0.44 -12.15 -13.80
CA ALA A 72 -1.48 -12.32 -12.81
C ALA A 72 -2.85 -11.92 -13.39
N LYS A 73 -3.80 -12.86 -13.35
CA LYS A 73 -5.20 -12.61 -13.72
C LYS A 73 -5.94 -11.94 -12.58
N ALA A 74 -6.76 -10.94 -12.89
CA ALA A 74 -7.55 -10.23 -11.90
C ALA A 74 -8.53 -11.16 -11.15
N ASN A 75 -9.13 -12.12 -11.85
CA ASN A 75 -10.16 -13.00 -11.33
C ASN A 75 -9.66 -14.29 -10.67
N SER A 76 -8.34 -14.46 -10.49
CA SER A 76 -7.77 -15.66 -9.86
C SER A 76 -6.63 -15.29 -8.89
N SER A 77 -6.39 -16.16 -7.91
CA SER A 77 -5.23 -16.02 -7.03
C SER A 77 -3.96 -16.49 -7.75
N ARG A 78 -2.85 -15.85 -7.46
CA ARG A 78 -1.53 -16.23 -7.99
C ARG A 78 -0.45 -16.11 -6.94
N SER A 79 0.46 -17.08 -6.90
CA SER A 79 1.71 -17.01 -6.13
C SER A 79 2.88 -16.98 -7.08
N PHE A 80 3.90 -16.23 -6.71
CA PHE A 80 5.21 -16.20 -7.35
C PHE A 80 6.25 -16.44 -6.28
N GLU A 81 7.21 -17.30 -6.57
CA GLU A 81 8.35 -17.59 -5.69
C GLU A 81 9.63 -17.35 -6.48
N GLU A 82 10.50 -16.51 -5.95
CA GLU A 82 11.77 -16.16 -6.55
C GLU A 82 12.84 -16.08 -5.46
N GLY A 83 13.79 -17.01 -5.49
CA GLY A 83 14.82 -17.10 -4.46
C GLY A 83 14.24 -17.34 -3.06
N LYS A 84 14.39 -16.38 -2.17
CA LYS A 84 13.88 -16.42 -0.78
C LYS A 84 12.64 -15.58 -0.56
N ILE A 85 12.02 -15.12 -1.62
CA ILE A 85 10.87 -14.22 -1.58
C ILE A 85 9.68 -14.89 -2.23
N ASP A 86 8.55 -14.79 -1.59
CA ASP A 86 7.27 -15.22 -2.13
C ASP A 86 6.26 -14.08 -2.12
N ILE A 87 5.45 -14.04 -3.16
CA ILE A 87 4.45 -13.01 -3.37
C ILE A 87 3.12 -13.70 -3.62
N PHE A 88 2.13 -13.41 -2.82
CA PHE A 88 0.78 -13.93 -3.01
C PHE A 88 -0.17 -12.80 -3.37
N ILE A 89 -0.82 -12.94 -4.51
CA ILE A 89 -1.84 -12.02 -5.03
C ILE A 89 -3.18 -12.75 -4.95
N PRO A 90 -4.09 -12.34 -4.07
CA PRO A 90 -5.39 -12.98 -3.95
C PRO A 90 -6.30 -12.65 -5.13
N LYS A 91 -7.29 -13.48 -5.37
CA LYS A 91 -8.36 -13.23 -6.34
C LYS A 91 -8.98 -11.85 -6.13
N ASN A 92 -9.19 -11.13 -7.22
CA ASN A 92 -9.72 -9.76 -7.22
C ASN A 92 -8.85 -8.75 -6.46
N ALA A 93 -7.54 -8.96 -6.40
CA ALA A 93 -6.61 -7.94 -5.90
C ALA A 93 -6.23 -6.94 -6.99
N LEU A 94 -6.22 -7.36 -8.23
CA LEU A 94 -5.98 -6.52 -9.40
C LEU A 94 -7.30 -6.12 -10.05
N TYR A 95 -7.35 -4.95 -10.66
CA TYR A 95 -8.51 -4.47 -11.42
C TYR A 95 -8.55 -5.02 -12.85
N GLU A 96 -7.41 -5.40 -13.40
CA GLU A 96 -7.27 -5.98 -14.74
C GLU A 96 -6.13 -7.01 -14.74
N ASP A 97 -6.17 -7.90 -15.72
CA ASP A 97 -5.08 -8.85 -15.96
C ASP A 97 -3.79 -8.07 -16.22
N THR A 98 -2.73 -8.39 -15.50
CA THR A 98 -1.53 -7.57 -15.45
C THR A 98 -0.27 -8.42 -15.55
N TYR A 99 0.65 -8.01 -16.42
CA TYR A 99 2.04 -8.46 -16.38
C TYR A 99 2.79 -7.60 -15.35
N LEU A 100 3.29 -8.22 -14.31
CA LEU A 100 3.95 -7.55 -13.21
C LEU A 100 5.45 -7.42 -13.48
N ASP A 101 6.03 -6.27 -13.18
CA ASP A 101 7.47 -6.09 -13.11
C ASP A 101 7.92 -6.52 -11.71
N ILE A 102 8.57 -7.67 -11.59
CA ILE A 102 9.13 -8.18 -10.33
C ILE A 102 10.63 -8.30 -10.50
N GLU A 103 11.37 -7.64 -9.62
CA GLU A 103 12.83 -7.69 -9.58
C GLU A 103 13.27 -8.04 -8.17
N ILE A 104 13.91 -9.21 -8.02
CA ILE A 104 14.41 -9.71 -6.74
C ILE A 104 15.92 -9.62 -6.72
N LYS A 105 16.48 -8.98 -5.68
CA LYS A 105 17.92 -8.87 -5.45
C LYS A 105 18.21 -9.26 -4.01
N GLY A 106 18.65 -10.48 -3.78
CA GLY A 106 18.91 -11.01 -2.44
C GLY A 106 17.63 -11.01 -1.60
N LEU A 107 17.55 -10.13 -0.62
CA LEU A 107 16.39 -9.94 0.28
C LEU A 107 15.64 -8.63 0.00
N SER A 108 15.78 -8.08 -1.19
CA SER A 108 15.04 -6.93 -1.67
C SER A 108 14.10 -7.33 -2.80
N ALA A 109 12.83 -6.99 -2.67
CA ALA A 109 11.76 -7.26 -3.63
C ALA A 109 11.19 -5.97 -4.16
N LYS A 110 11.52 -5.60 -5.40
CA LYS A 110 10.87 -4.52 -6.12
C LYS A 110 9.69 -5.10 -6.89
N LEU A 111 8.50 -4.73 -6.45
CA LEU A 111 7.24 -5.23 -6.99
C LEU A 111 6.53 -4.13 -7.75
N HIS A 112 6.48 -4.27 -9.05
CA HIS A 112 5.70 -3.46 -9.97
C HIS A 112 5.73 -1.94 -9.69
N LYS A 113 4.85 -1.18 -10.33
CA LYS A 113 4.74 0.29 -10.15
C LYS A 113 3.81 0.60 -8.99
N SER A 114 4.25 1.43 -8.05
CA SER A 114 3.44 1.87 -6.92
C SER A 114 2.16 2.64 -7.32
N SER A 115 2.11 3.17 -8.55
CA SER A 115 0.94 3.84 -9.12
C SER A 115 -0.14 2.87 -9.60
N THR A 116 0.15 1.56 -9.68
CA THR A 116 -0.85 0.54 -10.02
C THR A 116 -1.70 0.24 -8.80
N PRO A 117 -3.01 0.50 -8.84
CA PRO A 117 -3.87 0.32 -7.68
C PRO A 117 -4.12 -1.16 -7.39
N LEU A 118 -4.24 -1.49 -6.11
CA LEU A 118 -4.67 -2.80 -5.63
C LEU A 118 -6.06 -2.69 -5.00
N HIS A 119 -6.95 -3.61 -5.39
CA HIS A 119 -8.29 -3.74 -4.81
C HIS A 119 -8.28 -4.47 -3.48
N LYS A 120 -7.30 -5.37 -3.27
CA LYS A 120 -7.07 -6.11 -2.02
C LYS A 120 -5.59 -6.14 -1.71
N SER A 121 -5.27 -6.31 -0.43
CA SER A 121 -3.88 -6.47 -0.01
C SER A 121 -3.27 -7.73 -0.60
N ILE A 122 -2.05 -7.60 -1.07
CA ILE A 122 -1.15 -8.70 -1.43
C ILE A 122 -0.29 -9.07 -0.23
N THR A 123 0.30 -10.27 -0.25
CA THR A 123 1.26 -10.71 0.78
C THR A 123 2.63 -10.80 0.15
N VAL A 124 3.62 -10.25 0.82
CA VAL A 124 5.05 -10.38 0.48
C VAL A 124 5.74 -11.10 1.63
N GLY A 125 6.38 -12.21 1.33
CA GLY A 125 7.04 -13.06 2.31
C GLY A 125 8.52 -13.23 2.03
N PHE A 126 9.31 -13.40 3.09
CA PHE A 126 10.75 -13.58 3.08
C PHE A 126 11.10 -14.83 3.88
N ASP A 127 11.85 -15.76 3.29
CA ASP A 127 12.43 -16.90 3.99
C ASP A 127 13.67 -16.44 4.77
N VAL A 128 13.62 -16.60 6.08
CA VAL A 128 14.67 -16.21 7.02
C VAL A 128 15.32 -17.42 7.71
N ALA A 129 15.16 -18.62 7.17
CA ALA A 129 15.70 -19.86 7.76
C ALA A 129 17.22 -19.83 7.94
N GLN A 130 17.95 -19.01 7.17
CA GLN A 130 19.40 -18.86 7.29
C GLN A 130 19.85 -18.08 8.52
N TYR A 131 18.96 -17.33 9.16
CA TYR A 131 19.27 -16.56 10.36
C TYR A 131 19.04 -17.39 11.61
N SER A 132 19.81 -17.14 12.67
CA SER A 132 19.55 -17.72 14.00
C SER A 132 18.17 -17.25 14.50
N LEU A 133 17.59 -17.99 15.45
CA LEU A 133 16.31 -17.59 16.05
C LEU A 133 16.39 -16.23 16.76
N GLU A 134 17.54 -15.92 17.36
CA GLU A 134 17.80 -14.63 17.98
C GLU A 134 17.80 -13.51 16.94
N ASP A 135 18.57 -13.66 15.85
CA ASP A 135 18.62 -12.67 14.78
C ASP A 135 17.27 -12.50 14.09
N GLN A 136 16.56 -13.61 13.83
CA GLN A 136 15.23 -13.55 13.27
C GLN A 136 14.26 -12.68 14.10
N SER A 137 14.43 -12.65 15.43
CA SER A 137 13.56 -11.83 16.30
C SER A 137 13.71 -10.32 16.06
N LYS A 138 14.87 -9.91 15.54
CA LYS A 138 15.24 -8.52 15.26
C LYS A 138 14.95 -8.08 13.83
N LEU A 139 14.59 -9.04 12.96
CA LEU A 139 14.28 -8.72 11.56
C LEU A 139 12.85 -8.19 11.40
N TYR A 140 12.72 -7.17 10.56
CA TYR A 140 11.44 -6.64 10.11
C TYR A 140 11.45 -6.33 8.62
N ILE A 141 10.27 -6.13 8.05
CA ILE A 141 10.10 -5.72 6.65
C ILE A 141 9.90 -4.22 6.60
N GLY A 142 10.74 -3.53 5.83
CA GLY A 142 10.59 -2.12 5.52
C GLY A 142 10.16 -1.91 4.08
N LYS A 143 9.42 -0.83 3.83
CA LYS A 143 9.10 -0.35 2.49
C LYS A 143 10.03 0.79 2.13
N ILE A 144 10.70 0.68 0.99
CA ILE A 144 11.61 1.72 0.49
C ILE A 144 10.80 2.90 -0.04
N ASN A 145 11.16 4.10 0.39
CA ASN A 145 10.55 5.36 -0.03
C ASN A 145 11.23 5.89 -1.30
N SER A 146 10.58 6.83 -1.98
CA SER A 146 11.09 7.43 -3.23
C SER A 146 12.42 8.19 -3.07
N TRP A 147 12.74 8.65 -1.86
CA TRP A 147 14.01 9.33 -1.53
C TRP A 147 15.11 8.40 -0.99
N GLY A 148 14.92 7.07 -1.07
CA GLY A 148 15.91 6.06 -0.67
C GLY A 148 15.92 5.68 0.81
N GLY A 149 15.12 6.32 1.66
CA GLY A 149 14.87 5.88 3.02
C GLY A 149 13.87 4.72 3.06
N HIS A 150 13.65 4.15 4.24
CA HIS A 150 12.63 3.13 4.44
C HIS A 150 11.65 3.51 5.53
N SER A 151 10.51 2.82 5.55
CA SER A 151 9.51 2.93 6.61
C SER A 151 9.13 1.53 7.06
N TYR A 152 9.02 1.33 8.37
CA TYR A 152 8.48 0.11 8.94
C TYR A 152 7.08 -0.19 8.39
N ILE A 153 6.83 -1.47 8.12
CA ILE A 153 5.48 -1.97 7.84
C ILE A 153 5.19 -3.19 8.72
N SER A 154 3.93 -3.36 9.10
CA SER A 154 3.52 -4.46 9.97
C SER A 154 4.07 -5.79 9.48
N THR A 155 4.99 -6.36 10.25
CA THR A 155 5.71 -7.60 9.94
C THR A 155 5.13 -8.72 10.79
N TYR A 156 4.72 -9.79 10.15
CA TYR A 156 4.18 -10.99 10.78
C TYR A 156 5.19 -12.13 10.64
N ARG A 157 5.24 -13.01 11.63
CA ARG A 157 6.12 -14.16 11.64
C ARG A 157 5.32 -15.47 11.63
N LYS A 158 5.76 -16.42 10.81
CA LYS A 158 5.25 -17.78 10.82
C LYS A 158 6.41 -18.75 10.53
N LYS A 159 6.87 -19.48 11.56
CA LYS A 159 8.08 -20.32 11.48
C LYS A 159 9.28 -19.50 10.98
N ASN A 160 9.98 -19.97 9.96
CA ASN A 160 11.13 -19.31 9.35
C ASN A 160 10.76 -18.29 8.26
N ARG A 161 9.54 -17.77 8.29
CA ARG A 161 9.06 -16.80 7.31
C ARG A 161 8.58 -15.53 7.98
N LEU A 162 9.07 -14.39 7.52
CA LEU A 162 8.50 -13.08 7.77
C LEU A 162 7.61 -12.69 6.60
N TYR A 163 6.46 -12.08 6.87
CA TYR A 163 5.59 -11.60 5.80
C TYR A 163 4.86 -10.33 6.21
N THR A 164 4.50 -9.57 5.20
CA THR A 164 3.65 -8.38 5.33
C THR A 164 2.47 -8.45 4.40
N LYS A 165 1.41 -7.72 4.74
CA LYS A 165 0.26 -7.48 3.86
C LYS A 165 0.23 -6.02 3.47
N THR A 166 0.20 -5.74 2.18
CA THR A 166 0.21 -4.37 1.66
C THR A 166 -0.84 -4.18 0.57
N ASN A 167 -1.43 -3.00 0.53
CA ASN A 167 -2.37 -2.58 -0.51
C ASN A 167 -1.71 -1.70 -1.60
N GLN A 168 -0.39 -1.64 -1.61
CA GLN A 168 0.39 -0.90 -2.60
C GLN A 168 1.58 -1.72 -3.05
N PHE A 169 1.88 -1.65 -4.34
CA PHE A 169 3.16 -2.10 -4.87
C PHE A 169 4.30 -1.18 -4.45
N GLY A 170 5.52 -1.64 -4.63
CA GLY A 170 6.73 -0.89 -4.26
C GLY A 170 7.90 -1.80 -4.00
N THR A 171 8.93 -1.29 -3.36
CA THR A 171 10.12 -2.07 -2.98
C THR A 171 10.06 -2.39 -1.48
N PHE A 172 10.24 -3.66 -1.16
CA PHE A 172 10.22 -4.21 0.19
C PHE A 172 11.55 -4.91 0.46
N GLU A 173 12.07 -4.73 1.66
CA GLU A 173 13.38 -5.24 2.03
C GLU A 173 13.39 -5.65 3.50
N LEU A 174 14.26 -6.62 3.88
CA LEU A 174 14.48 -6.98 5.25
C LEU A 174 15.49 -6.02 5.88
N PHE A 175 15.14 -5.54 7.05
CA PHE A 175 15.97 -4.72 7.92
C PHE A 175 16.14 -5.41 9.27
N GLU A 176 17.17 -5.00 9.98
CA GLU A 176 17.47 -5.50 11.32
C GLU A 176 17.40 -4.35 12.31
N ASP A 177 16.60 -4.50 13.36
CA ASP A 177 16.52 -3.59 14.48
C ASP A 177 17.27 -4.15 15.69
N ARG A 178 18.32 -3.46 16.10
CA ARG A 178 19.10 -3.76 17.30
C ARG A 178 19.06 -2.62 18.31
N THR A 179 18.29 -1.59 18.03
CA THR A 179 18.17 -0.41 18.89
C THR A 179 17.03 -0.61 19.88
N PRO A 180 17.31 -0.55 21.19
CA PRO A 180 16.23 -0.69 22.17
C PRO A 180 15.35 0.55 22.19
N PRO A 181 14.05 0.42 22.48
CA PRO A 181 13.13 1.56 22.57
C PRO A 181 13.53 2.51 23.70
N GLU A 182 13.34 3.80 23.47
CA GLU A 182 13.57 4.84 24.46
C GLU A 182 12.32 5.12 25.28
N ILE A 183 12.47 5.15 26.62
CA ILE A 183 11.36 5.43 27.53
C ILE A 183 11.62 6.79 28.22
N LYS A 184 10.71 7.73 28.03
CA LYS A 184 10.80 9.07 28.64
C LYS A 184 9.59 9.37 29.53
N PRO A 185 9.78 9.78 30.81
CA PRO A 185 8.69 10.29 31.62
C PRO A 185 8.15 11.61 31.06
N LYS A 186 6.81 11.78 31.03
CA LYS A 186 6.16 12.96 30.47
C LYS A 186 5.70 13.96 31.53
N ASN A 187 5.20 13.48 32.66
CA ASN A 187 4.59 14.32 33.70
C ASN A 187 5.20 14.14 35.08
N PHE A 188 6.30 13.41 35.19
CA PHE A 188 7.03 13.24 36.47
C PHE A 188 8.55 13.21 36.21
N ARG A 189 9.32 13.40 37.27
CA ARG A 189 10.80 13.37 37.25
C ARG A 189 11.31 12.43 38.34
N ASP A 190 12.58 12.05 38.25
CA ASP A 190 13.24 11.28 39.30
C ASP A 190 13.12 11.97 40.67
N LYS A 191 12.88 11.19 41.72
CA LYS A 191 12.70 11.64 43.12
C LYS A 191 11.55 12.65 43.34
N GLN A 192 10.66 12.81 42.39
CA GLN A 192 9.49 13.67 42.56
C GLN A 192 8.40 12.96 43.41
N TRP A 193 7.80 13.69 44.34
CA TRP A 193 6.61 13.23 45.05
C TRP A 193 5.41 13.17 44.10
N ILE A 194 4.82 11.97 43.95
CA ILE A 194 3.78 11.70 42.96
C ILE A 194 2.40 11.33 43.52
N SER A 195 2.21 11.44 44.85
CA SER A 195 0.93 11.04 45.49
C SER A 195 -0.30 11.79 44.94
N ASN A 196 -0.12 12.99 44.40
CA ASN A 196 -1.20 13.78 43.81
C ASN A 196 -1.44 13.48 42.30
N PHE A 197 -0.67 12.58 41.71
CA PHE A 197 -0.82 12.24 40.28
C PHE A 197 -1.78 11.08 40.13
N ARG A 198 -2.90 11.33 39.44
CA ARG A 198 -3.86 10.30 39.07
C ARG A 198 -3.26 9.30 38.05
N PHE A 199 -2.39 9.76 37.19
CA PHE A 199 -1.75 8.96 36.13
C PHE A 199 -0.27 9.34 35.98
N LEU A 200 0.58 8.36 35.83
CA LEU A 200 1.96 8.54 35.34
C LEU A 200 1.94 8.34 33.83
N LYS A 201 2.50 9.30 33.09
CA LYS A 201 2.57 9.27 31.63
C LYS A 201 4.00 9.02 31.19
N LEU A 202 4.19 8.02 30.36
CA LEU A 202 5.44 7.68 29.69
C LEU A 202 5.28 7.90 28.19
N LYS A 203 6.34 8.36 27.54
CA LYS A 203 6.51 8.23 26.09
C LYS A 203 7.45 7.06 25.89
N ILE A 204 7.03 6.11 25.05
CA ILE A 204 7.87 5.05 24.52
C ILE A 204 8.06 5.39 23.05
N ASP A 205 9.30 5.42 22.60
CA ASP A 205 9.69 5.77 21.25
C ASP A 205 10.66 4.71 20.73
N ASP A 206 10.42 4.27 19.52
CA ASP A 206 11.29 3.36 18.81
C ASP A 206 11.46 3.91 17.39
N ASP A 207 12.68 4.16 16.97
CA ASP A 207 12.98 4.83 15.71
C ASP A 207 12.97 3.86 14.52
N GLU A 208 12.99 2.52 14.76
CA GLU A 208 13.17 1.53 13.70
C GLU A 208 11.96 0.65 13.47
N SER A 209 11.49 -0.10 14.44
CA SER A 209 10.50 -1.17 14.26
C SER A 209 9.29 -1.11 15.18
N GLY A 210 9.18 -0.06 16.01
CA GLY A 210 8.15 0.09 17.04
C GLY A 210 6.92 0.86 16.65
#